data_65a496043fa62d607a78b22e0288d3a0
#
_entry.id   65a496043fa62d607a78b22e0288d3a0
#
_cell.length_a   1.000
_cell.length_b   1.000
_cell.length_c   1.000
_cell.angle_alpha   90.00
_cell.angle_beta   90.00
_cell.angle_gamma   90.00
#
_symmetry.space_group_name_H-M   'P 1'
#
loop_
_entity.id
_entity.type
_entity.pdbx_description
1 polymer ?
#
loop_
_entity_poly.entity_id
_entity_poly.type
_entity_poly.pdbx_seq_one_letter_code
_entity_poly.pdbx_strand_id
1 'polypeptide(L)'
;MITASQCRAARGLLDWTQQELADAARIGVATVRQFEGKGADTRQATLAVLRWAFESAGVEFIDENGGGPGVRLRKRQEKKG
;
A
#
# COMPACT_ATOMS: atom_id res chain seq x y z
N MET A 1 -0.51 9.56 -5.16
CA MET A 1 0.35 8.47 -5.62
C MET A 1 1.16 7.92 -4.45
N ILE A 2 1.32 6.63 -4.36
CA ILE A 2 2.02 6.08 -3.21
C ILE A 2 3.51 5.93 -3.49
N THR A 3 4.29 6.00 -2.42
CA THR A 3 5.73 5.83 -2.50
C THR A 3 6.09 4.43 -2.06
N ALA A 4 7.34 4.02 -2.35
CA ALA A 4 7.83 2.73 -1.89
C ALA A 4 7.78 2.63 -0.37
N SER A 5 8.12 3.71 0.32
CA SER A 5 8.07 3.72 1.78
C SER A 5 6.66 3.55 2.30
N GLN A 6 5.70 4.22 1.67
CA GLN A 6 4.32 4.05 2.07
C GLN A 6 3.86 2.61 1.84
N CYS A 7 4.32 2.00 0.76
CA CYS A 7 3.95 0.62 0.46
C CYS A 7 4.45 -0.32 1.56
N ARG A 8 5.72 -0.17 1.93
CA ARG A 8 6.28 -1.02 2.99
C ARG A 8 5.56 -0.79 4.31
N ALA A 9 5.27 0.48 4.62
CA ALA A 9 4.58 0.82 5.86
C ALA A 9 3.17 0.25 5.88
N ALA A 10 2.46 0.33 4.75
CA ALA A 10 1.11 -0.21 4.68
C ALA A 10 1.12 -1.72 4.86
N ARG A 11 2.10 -2.40 4.27
CA ARG A 11 2.22 -3.83 4.50
C ARG A 11 2.46 -4.13 5.97
N GLY A 12 3.29 -3.30 6.61
CA GLY A 12 3.54 -3.48 8.03
C GLY A 12 2.29 -3.33 8.87
N LEU A 13 1.45 -2.37 8.52
CA LEU A 13 0.19 -2.17 9.24
C LEU A 13 -0.72 -3.37 9.13
N LEU A 14 -0.68 -4.07 8.01
CA LEU A 14 -1.56 -5.21 7.77
C LEU A 14 -0.89 -6.54 8.05
N ASP A 15 0.39 -6.53 8.38
CA ASP A 15 1.18 -7.75 8.54
C ASP A 15 1.17 -8.56 7.25
N TRP A 16 1.21 -7.90 6.13
CA TRP A 16 1.23 -8.57 4.84
C TRP A 16 2.64 -8.80 4.37
N THR A 17 2.87 -9.96 3.81
CA THR A 17 4.10 -10.21 3.06
C THR A 17 3.98 -9.57 1.70
N GLN A 18 5.10 -9.49 0.99
CA GLN A 18 5.06 -9.00 -0.39
C GLN A 18 4.18 -9.88 -1.26
N GLN A 19 4.21 -11.19 -1.01
CA GLN A 19 3.37 -12.10 -1.78
C GLN A 19 1.89 -11.85 -1.52
N GLU A 20 1.54 -11.59 -0.26
CA GLU A 20 0.14 -11.31 0.06
C GLU A 20 -0.34 -10.04 -0.61
N LEU A 21 0.51 -9.03 -0.64
CA LEU A 21 0.16 -7.80 -1.36
C LEU A 21 0.01 -8.08 -2.85
N ALA A 22 0.94 -8.83 -3.42
CA ALA A 22 0.87 -9.14 -4.84
C ALA A 22 -0.44 -9.86 -5.16
N ASP A 23 -0.81 -10.82 -4.31
CA ASP A 23 -2.06 -11.57 -4.52
C ASP A 23 -3.26 -10.64 -4.42
N ALA A 24 -3.29 -9.76 -3.44
CA ALA A 24 -4.41 -8.85 -3.25
C ALA A 24 -4.54 -7.87 -4.43
N ALA A 25 -3.42 -7.43 -4.96
CA ALA A 25 -3.40 -6.47 -6.06
C ALA A 25 -3.44 -7.16 -7.42
N ARG A 26 -3.33 -8.50 -7.42
CA ARG A 26 -3.37 -9.30 -8.65
C ARG A 26 -2.24 -8.94 -9.59
N ILE A 27 -1.05 -8.80 -9.04
CA ILE A 27 0.16 -8.55 -9.82
C ILE A 27 1.23 -9.52 -9.35
N GLY A 28 2.32 -9.57 -10.09
CA GLY A 28 3.42 -10.46 -9.72
C GLY A 28 4.18 -9.94 -8.52
N VAL A 29 4.67 -10.85 -7.68
CA VAL A 29 5.43 -10.44 -6.51
C VAL A 29 6.74 -9.75 -6.90
N ALA A 30 7.29 -10.10 -8.05
CA ALA A 30 8.51 -9.44 -8.53
C ALA A 30 8.27 -7.94 -8.74
N THR A 31 7.07 -7.59 -9.20
CA THR A 31 6.72 -6.18 -9.40
C THR A 31 6.67 -5.46 -8.05
N VAL A 32 6.11 -6.11 -7.04
CA VAL A 32 6.07 -5.53 -5.70
C VAL A 32 7.49 -5.32 -5.18
N ARG A 33 8.32 -6.34 -5.31
CA ARG A 33 9.69 -6.26 -4.85
C ARG A 33 10.45 -5.13 -5.51
N GLN A 34 10.28 -5.01 -6.81
CA GLN A 34 10.95 -3.99 -7.56
C GLN A 34 10.50 -2.59 -7.15
N PHE A 35 9.21 -2.42 -6.99
CA PHE A 35 8.68 -1.13 -6.57
C PHE A 35 9.19 -0.76 -5.18
N GLU A 36 9.16 -1.69 -4.24
CA GLU A 36 9.58 -1.38 -2.87
C GLU A 36 11.08 -1.17 -2.78
N GLY A 37 11.83 -1.81 -3.64
CA GLY A 37 13.27 -1.67 -3.61
C GLY A 37 13.77 -0.38 -4.25
N LYS A 38 13.23 -0.06 -5.40
CA LYS A 38 13.70 1.10 -6.14
C LYS A 38 12.70 2.22 -6.22
N GLY A 39 11.44 1.89 -6.23
CA GLY A 39 10.40 2.89 -6.24
C GLY A 39 10.27 3.62 -7.56
N ALA A 40 11.07 3.26 -8.54
CA ALA A 40 11.08 3.98 -9.80
C ALA A 40 10.49 3.13 -10.89
N ASP A 41 10.13 3.76 -11.99
CA ASP A 41 9.70 3.06 -13.21
C ASP A 41 8.48 2.17 -13.03
N THR A 42 7.71 2.41 -11.99
CA THR A 42 6.49 1.64 -11.80
C THR A 42 5.36 2.34 -12.52
N ARG A 43 4.64 1.58 -13.32
CA ARG A 43 3.57 2.16 -14.11
C ARG A 43 2.47 2.68 -13.23
N GLN A 44 1.82 3.74 -13.72
CA GLN A 44 0.69 4.32 -13.01
C GLN A 44 -0.39 3.30 -12.70
N ALA A 45 -0.66 2.41 -13.66
CA ALA A 45 -1.69 1.40 -13.44
C ALA A 45 -1.31 0.48 -12.30
N THR A 46 -0.03 0.14 -12.17
CA THR A 46 0.43 -0.70 -11.08
C THR A 46 0.29 0.02 -9.74
N LEU A 47 0.65 1.30 -9.70
CA LEU A 47 0.49 2.08 -8.48
C LEU A 47 -0.98 2.16 -8.07
N ALA A 48 -1.85 2.29 -9.05
CA ALA A 48 -3.28 2.39 -8.77
C ALA A 48 -3.81 1.09 -8.16
N VAL A 49 -3.40 -0.07 -8.69
CA VAL A 49 -3.91 -1.31 -8.12
C VAL A 49 -3.30 -1.61 -6.76
N LEU A 50 -2.06 -1.19 -6.52
CA LEU A 50 -1.46 -1.34 -5.20
C LEU A 50 -2.22 -0.50 -4.19
N ARG A 51 -2.49 0.75 -4.53
CA ARG A 51 -3.23 1.62 -3.64
C ARG A 51 -4.62 1.07 -3.38
N TRP A 52 -5.28 0.60 -4.44
CA TRP A 52 -6.62 0.03 -4.29
C TRP A 52 -6.60 -1.18 -3.34
N ALA A 53 -5.60 -2.05 -3.48
CA ALA A 53 -5.53 -3.23 -2.64
C ALA A 53 -5.39 -2.84 -1.17
N PHE A 54 -4.56 -1.86 -0.88
CA PHE A 54 -4.39 -1.40 0.50
C PHE A 54 -5.64 -0.72 1.01
N GLU A 55 -6.23 0.14 0.21
CA GLU A 55 -7.43 0.86 0.66
C GLU A 55 -8.58 -0.09 0.91
N SER A 56 -8.69 -1.11 0.07
CA SER A 56 -9.71 -2.14 0.29
C SER A 56 -9.50 -2.89 1.59
N ALA A 57 -8.25 -2.97 2.03
CA ALA A 57 -7.91 -3.67 3.27
C ALA A 57 -7.94 -2.74 4.48
N GLY A 58 -8.26 -1.48 4.29
CA GLY A 58 -8.46 -0.55 5.39
C GLY A 58 -7.32 0.42 5.65
N VAL A 59 -6.37 0.53 4.74
CA VAL A 59 -5.28 1.49 4.90
C VAL A 59 -5.67 2.81 4.24
N GLU A 60 -5.39 3.90 4.93
CA GLU A 60 -5.52 5.24 4.36
C GLU A 60 -4.14 5.77 4.05
N PHE A 61 -4.02 6.40 2.89
CA PHE A 61 -2.76 7.05 2.52
C PHE A 61 -2.87 8.53 2.81
N ILE A 62 -1.87 9.05 3.47
CA ILE A 62 -1.82 10.45 3.86
C ILE A 62 -0.86 11.15 2.93
N ASP A 63 -1.37 12.07 2.13
CA ASP A 63 -0.53 12.78 1.19
C ASP A 63 0.37 13.74 1.94
N GLU A 64 1.47 14.06 1.30
CA GLU A 64 2.38 15.01 1.88
C GLU A 64 1.66 16.34 2.04
N ASN A 65 1.69 16.85 3.24
CA ASN A 65 0.91 18.02 3.57
C ASN A 65 1.60 18.77 4.66
N GLY A 66 2.86 19.09 4.42
CA GLY A 66 3.67 19.78 5.39
C GLY A 66 4.39 18.84 6.33
N GLY A 67 4.00 17.59 6.39
CA GLY A 67 4.60 16.64 7.30
C GLY A 67 5.09 15.36 6.66
N GLY A 68 5.13 15.34 5.34
CA GLY A 68 5.55 14.15 4.63
C GLY A 68 4.42 13.14 4.48
N PRO A 69 4.55 12.25 3.51
CA PRO A 69 3.50 11.26 3.24
C PRO A 69 3.52 10.18 4.31
N GLY A 70 2.34 9.61 4.57
CA GLY A 70 2.22 8.56 5.56
C GLY A 70 1.12 7.60 5.24
N VAL A 71 0.89 6.69 6.15
CA VAL A 71 -0.20 5.72 6.06
C VAL A 71 -0.75 5.48 7.46
N ARG A 72 -2.00 5.07 7.51
CA ARG A 72 -2.59 4.65 8.78
C ARG A 72 -3.74 3.72 8.48
N LEU A 73 -4.13 2.94 9.49
CA LEU A 73 -5.32 2.13 9.36
C LEU A 73 -6.53 3.02 9.54
N ARG A 74 -7.52 2.82 8.67
CA ARG A 74 -8.77 3.55 8.80
C ARG A 74 -9.42 3.14 10.10
N LYS A 75 -10.00 4.11 10.77
CA LYS A 75 -10.62 3.80 12.02
C LYS A 75 -11.76 2.82 11.78
N ARG A 76 -11.70 1.66 12.48
CA ARG A 76 -12.71 0.68 12.27
C ARG A 76 -13.96 1.10 12.96
N GLN A 77 -15.05 0.86 12.28
CA GLN A 77 -16.31 0.95 12.95
C GLN A 77 -16.44 -0.29 13.74
N GLU A 78 -16.53 -0.13 15.00
CA GLU A 78 -16.69 -1.31 15.79
C GLU A 78 -18.06 -1.80 15.62
N LYS A 79 -18.23 -2.86 15.37
CA LYS A 79 -19.43 -3.33 15.24
C LYS A 79 -19.84 -3.90 16.30
N LYS A 80 -19.75 -3.85 16.88
CA LYS A 80 -19.95 -4.22 17.77
C LYS A 80 -20.54 -4.78 17.85
N GLY A 81 -20.47 -4.96 17.53
CA GLY A 81 -21.29 -5.52 17.73
C GLY A 81 -21.54 -5.48 17.32
#